data_57f9b56280483ece764bb82d3c2237f6
#
_entry.id   57f9b56280483ece764bb82d3c2237f6
#
_cell.length_a   1.000
_cell.length_b   1.000
_cell.length_c   1.000
_cell.angle_alpha   90.00
_cell.angle_beta   90.00
_cell.angle_gamma   90.00
#
_symmetry.space_group_name_H-M   'P 1'
#
loop_
_entity.id
_entity.type
_entity.pdbx_description
1 polymer ?
#
loop_
_entity_poly.entity_id
_entity_poly.type
_entity_poly.pdbx_seq_one_letter_code
_entity_poly.pdbx_strand_id
1 'polypeptide(L)'
;MTVNDPETLAEVTAAFERYEAALVANDVAVLDALFWSDARVIRYGIAENLHGAAEILAFRKARPSAGLNRRLERTVITTFGRDFATASTLFHRADAPGRVGRQMQSWARLPEGWRIVAAHVSVIDAPPAG
;
A
#
# COMPACT_ATOMS: atom_id res chain seq x y z
N MET A 1 -14.87 -17.96 9.40
CA MET A 1 -14.87 -17.00 8.29
C MET A 1 -14.28 -17.64 7.05
N THR A 2 -14.69 -17.17 5.89
CA THR A 2 -14.13 -17.66 4.63
C THR A 2 -12.84 -16.89 4.31
N VAL A 3 -11.78 -17.62 4.02
CA VAL A 3 -10.52 -17.01 3.54
C VAL A 3 -10.54 -17.06 2.01
N ASN A 4 -10.24 -15.90 1.39
CA ASN A 4 -10.17 -15.74 -0.07
C ASN A 4 -11.47 -16.11 -0.79
N ASP A 5 -12.61 -15.60 -0.30
CA ASP A 5 -13.83 -15.60 -1.07
C ASP A 5 -13.55 -15.01 -2.45
N PRO A 6 -13.85 -15.71 -3.56
CA PRO A 6 -13.39 -15.26 -4.89
C PRO A 6 -13.81 -13.86 -5.30
N GLU A 7 -15.06 -13.47 -4.98
CA GLU A 7 -15.56 -12.15 -5.31
C GLU A 7 -14.84 -11.07 -4.49
N THR A 8 -14.68 -11.30 -3.19
CA THR A 8 -13.99 -10.38 -2.29
C THR A 8 -12.52 -10.23 -2.68
N LEU A 9 -11.85 -11.35 -3.00
CA LEU A 9 -10.45 -11.31 -3.44
C LEU A 9 -10.29 -10.50 -4.73
N ALA A 10 -11.22 -10.64 -5.68
CA ALA A 10 -11.19 -9.86 -6.91
C ALA A 10 -11.36 -8.36 -6.64
N GLU A 11 -12.24 -7.99 -5.71
CA GLU A 11 -12.45 -6.59 -5.34
C GLU A 11 -11.18 -5.97 -4.73
N VAL A 12 -10.57 -6.65 -3.77
CA VAL A 12 -9.36 -6.13 -3.12
C VAL A 12 -8.18 -6.09 -4.09
N THR A 13 -8.05 -7.10 -4.94
CA THR A 13 -7.00 -7.13 -5.94
C THR A 13 -7.11 -5.93 -6.87
N ALA A 14 -8.33 -5.58 -7.33
CA ALA A 14 -8.55 -4.41 -8.15
C ALA A 14 -8.20 -3.11 -7.41
N ALA A 15 -8.57 -3.01 -6.14
CA ALA A 15 -8.24 -1.83 -5.31
C ALA A 15 -6.72 -1.70 -5.11
N PHE A 16 -6.03 -2.82 -4.86
CA PHE A 16 -4.58 -2.84 -4.72
C PHE A 16 -3.88 -2.41 -6.02
N GLU A 17 -4.33 -2.89 -7.17
CA GLU A 17 -3.76 -2.51 -8.46
C GLU A 17 -3.99 -1.03 -8.74
N ARG A 18 -5.15 -0.50 -8.38
CA ARG A 18 -5.44 0.93 -8.50
C ARG A 18 -4.50 1.76 -7.61
N TYR A 19 -4.26 1.29 -6.38
CA TYR A 19 -3.29 1.94 -5.49
C TYR A 19 -1.89 1.96 -6.10
N GLU A 20 -1.43 0.83 -6.62
CA GLU A 20 -0.09 0.72 -7.18
C GLU A 20 0.09 1.65 -8.40
N ALA A 21 -0.89 1.69 -9.29
CA ALA A 21 -0.86 2.59 -10.43
C ALA A 21 -0.82 4.07 -10.00
N ALA A 22 -1.62 4.42 -9.00
CA ALA A 22 -1.64 5.78 -8.46
C ALA A 22 -0.31 6.16 -7.79
N LEU A 23 0.31 5.21 -7.09
CA LEU A 23 1.60 5.45 -6.45
C LEU A 23 2.68 5.76 -7.49
N VAL A 24 2.79 4.93 -8.51
CA VAL A 24 3.80 5.09 -9.56
C VAL A 24 3.59 6.40 -10.33
N ALA A 25 2.34 6.78 -10.60
CA ALA A 25 1.99 8.02 -11.27
C ALA A 25 2.01 9.24 -10.34
N ASN A 26 2.17 9.04 -9.03
CA ASN A 26 2.01 10.05 -7.99
C ASN A 26 0.66 10.78 -8.09
N ASP A 27 -0.39 10.01 -8.31
CA ASP A 27 -1.76 10.54 -8.34
C ASP A 27 -2.27 10.73 -6.92
N VAL A 28 -2.00 11.91 -6.36
CA VAL A 28 -2.30 12.21 -4.95
C VAL A 28 -3.79 12.10 -4.65
N ALA A 29 -4.65 12.50 -5.56
CA ALA A 29 -6.10 12.44 -5.34
C ALA A 29 -6.59 10.98 -5.19
N VAL A 30 -6.10 10.08 -6.03
CA VAL A 30 -6.46 8.66 -5.94
C VAL A 30 -5.84 8.02 -4.71
N LEU A 31 -4.57 8.32 -4.41
CA LEU A 31 -3.91 7.82 -3.19
C LEU A 31 -4.68 8.25 -1.94
N ASP A 32 -5.08 9.50 -1.86
CA ASP A 32 -5.87 10.01 -0.73
C ASP A 32 -7.22 9.30 -0.62
N ALA A 33 -7.89 9.09 -1.76
CA ALA A 33 -9.19 8.41 -1.79
C ALA A 33 -9.12 6.94 -1.36
N LEU A 34 -7.97 6.29 -1.52
CA LEU A 34 -7.80 4.88 -1.15
C LEU A 34 -7.40 4.67 0.30
N PHE A 35 -6.99 5.72 1.00
CA PHE A 35 -6.75 5.66 2.45
C PHE A 35 -8.02 6.06 3.20
N TRP A 36 -8.24 5.42 4.34
CA TRP A 36 -9.35 5.75 5.22
C TRP A 36 -9.24 7.20 5.68
N SER A 37 -10.28 7.99 5.46
CA SER A 37 -10.31 9.40 5.83
C SER A 37 -10.70 9.57 7.29
N ASP A 38 -9.79 9.23 8.20
CA ASP A 38 -10.03 9.19 9.63
C ASP A 38 -8.74 9.51 10.38
N ALA A 39 -8.86 10.01 11.61
CA ALA A 39 -7.69 10.34 12.43
C ALA A 39 -6.93 9.10 12.90
N ARG A 40 -7.50 7.91 12.80
CA ARG A 40 -6.92 6.65 13.28
C ARG A 40 -6.15 5.88 12.21
N VAL A 41 -6.18 6.31 10.94
CA VAL A 41 -5.38 5.63 9.91
C VAL A 41 -3.90 5.88 10.15
N ILE A 42 -3.08 4.85 9.97
CA ILE A 42 -1.65 4.91 10.25
C ILE A 42 -0.88 4.49 9.01
N ARG A 43 0.18 5.24 8.69
CA ARG A 43 1.15 4.81 7.68
C ARG A 43 2.57 5.07 8.18
N TYR A 44 3.30 4.01 8.45
CA TYR A 44 4.74 4.09 8.72
C TYR A 44 5.48 3.84 7.41
N GLY A 45 6.30 4.81 7.02
CA GLY A 45 7.13 4.72 5.83
C GLY A 45 8.60 4.55 6.17
N ILE A 46 9.45 4.66 5.16
CA ILE A 46 10.88 4.41 5.30
C ILE A 46 11.51 5.39 6.29
N ALA A 47 11.06 6.63 6.29
CA ALA A 47 11.64 7.70 7.11
C ALA A 47 10.59 8.52 7.87
N GLU A 48 9.32 8.13 7.83
CA GLU A 48 8.25 8.92 8.43
C GLU A 48 7.27 8.06 9.21
N ASN A 49 6.69 8.66 10.25
CA ASN A 49 5.63 8.08 11.06
C ASN A 49 4.40 8.97 10.91
N LEU A 50 3.43 8.53 10.12
CA LEU A 50 2.26 9.34 9.80
C LEU A 50 1.03 8.81 10.53
N HIS A 51 0.40 9.66 11.31
CA HIS A 51 -0.81 9.37 12.07
C HIS A 51 -1.94 10.26 11.58
N GLY A 52 -2.99 9.64 11.06
CA GLY A 52 -4.18 10.32 10.59
C GLY A 52 -4.12 10.71 9.11
N ALA A 53 -5.30 10.84 8.52
CA ALA A 53 -5.43 11.12 7.09
C ALA A 53 -4.77 12.45 6.70
N ALA A 54 -4.82 13.46 7.57
CA ALA A 54 -4.25 14.76 7.26
C ALA A 54 -2.73 14.70 7.11
N GLU A 55 -2.03 13.98 8.00
CA GLU A 55 -0.58 13.84 7.91
C GLU A 55 -0.18 13.03 6.66
N ILE A 56 -0.94 11.99 6.35
CA ILE A 56 -0.67 11.17 5.17
C ILE A 56 -0.84 11.99 3.89
N LEU A 57 -1.90 12.79 3.80
CA LEU A 57 -2.14 13.64 2.63
C LEU A 57 -1.05 14.71 2.48
N ALA A 58 -0.65 15.35 3.56
CA ALA A 58 0.42 16.35 3.54
C ALA A 58 1.74 15.75 3.03
N PHE A 59 2.08 14.54 3.48
CA PHE A 59 3.26 13.81 3.01
C PHE A 59 3.17 13.54 1.50
N ARG A 60 2.01 13.06 1.02
CA ARG A 60 1.80 12.77 -0.41
C ARG A 60 1.99 14.02 -1.27
N LYS A 61 1.44 15.15 -0.84
CA LYS A 61 1.54 16.42 -1.57
C LYS A 61 2.96 16.95 -1.63
N ALA A 62 3.75 16.73 -0.58
CA ALA A 62 5.12 17.22 -0.50
C ALA A 62 6.14 16.34 -1.21
N ARG A 63 5.77 15.08 -1.52
CA ARG A 63 6.71 14.11 -2.08
C ARG A 63 7.00 14.39 -3.55
N PRO A 64 8.28 14.37 -3.96
CA PRO A 64 8.62 14.45 -5.38
C PRO A 64 8.03 13.29 -6.18
N SER A 65 7.63 13.55 -7.41
CA SER A 65 7.09 12.52 -8.30
C SER A 65 8.16 11.65 -8.95
N ALA A 66 9.41 12.04 -8.92
CA ALA A 66 10.51 11.29 -9.50
C ALA A 66 10.89 10.08 -8.64
N GLY A 67 11.33 9.00 -9.27
CA GLY A 67 11.84 7.82 -8.56
C GLY A 67 10.78 6.94 -7.91
N LEU A 68 9.51 7.06 -8.33
CA LEU A 68 8.43 6.24 -7.77
C LEU A 68 8.22 4.94 -8.52
N ASN A 69 8.80 4.79 -9.73
CA ASN A 69 8.72 3.54 -10.49
C ASN A 69 9.34 2.39 -9.72
N ARG A 70 8.64 1.25 -9.72
CA ARG A 70 9.11 0.07 -9.01
C ARG A 70 8.53 -1.20 -9.63
N ARG A 71 9.20 -2.31 -9.40
CA ARG A 71 8.74 -3.63 -9.78
C ARG A 71 8.31 -4.38 -8.52
N LEU A 72 7.15 -5.01 -8.56
CA LEU A 72 6.64 -5.82 -7.46
C LEU A 72 7.09 -7.27 -7.59
N GLU A 73 7.28 -7.92 -6.44
CA GLU A 73 7.66 -9.32 -6.34
C GLU A 73 6.96 -9.95 -5.15
N ARG A 74 6.51 -11.19 -5.31
CA ARG A 74 5.88 -11.98 -4.26
C ARG A 74 4.68 -11.26 -3.62
N THR A 75 3.83 -10.69 -4.43
CA THR A 75 2.61 -10.05 -3.95
C THR A 75 1.63 -11.10 -3.44
N VAL A 76 1.16 -10.92 -2.20
CA VAL A 76 0.19 -11.79 -1.56
C VAL A 76 -0.96 -10.94 -1.05
N ILE A 77 -2.16 -11.22 -1.56
CA ILE A 77 -3.40 -10.59 -1.11
C ILE A 77 -4.26 -11.69 -0.50
N THR A 78 -4.68 -11.50 0.74
CA THR A 78 -5.52 -12.46 1.46
C THR A 78 -6.73 -11.74 2.03
N THR A 79 -7.92 -12.26 1.78
CA THR A 79 -9.15 -11.71 2.36
C THR A 79 -9.66 -12.61 3.47
N PHE A 80 -10.26 -11.99 4.48
CA PHE A 80 -10.79 -12.64 5.67
C PHE A 80 -12.24 -12.21 5.81
N GLY A 81 -13.18 -13.14 5.56
CA GLY A 81 -14.58 -12.77 5.43
C GLY A 81 -14.77 -11.92 4.18
N ARG A 82 -15.66 -10.94 4.25
CA ARG A 82 -15.98 -10.07 3.11
C ARG A 82 -15.58 -8.61 3.33
N ASP A 83 -15.06 -8.29 4.50
CA ASP A 83 -14.86 -6.88 4.90
C ASP A 83 -13.44 -6.52 5.29
N PHE A 84 -12.51 -7.49 5.27
CA PHE A 84 -11.12 -7.25 5.68
C PHE A 84 -10.14 -8.01 4.81
N ALA A 85 -8.98 -7.41 4.56
CA ALA A 85 -7.92 -8.03 3.80
C ALA A 85 -6.55 -7.50 4.20
N THR A 86 -5.53 -8.32 3.96
CA THR A 86 -4.14 -7.88 4.00
C THR A 86 -3.55 -7.98 2.60
N ALA A 87 -2.65 -7.06 2.27
CA ALA A 87 -1.90 -7.09 1.03
C ALA A 87 -0.43 -6.83 1.35
N SER A 88 0.44 -7.73 0.92
CA SER A 88 1.87 -7.59 1.13
C SER A 88 2.62 -7.79 -0.18
N THR A 89 3.72 -7.08 -0.34
CA THR A 89 4.56 -7.23 -1.52
C THR A 89 6.00 -6.80 -1.21
N LEU A 90 6.93 -7.40 -1.89
CA LEU A 90 8.27 -6.86 -2.01
C LEU A 90 8.30 -5.92 -3.21
N PHE A 91 9.19 -4.94 -3.19
CA PHE A 91 9.36 -4.07 -4.36
C PHE A 91 10.83 -3.72 -4.57
N HIS A 92 11.16 -3.47 -5.83
CA HIS A 92 12.51 -3.14 -6.27
C HIS A 92 12.47 -1.87 -7.11
N ARG A 93 13.32 -0.92 -6.78
CA ARG A 93 13.45 0.34 -7.52
C ARG A 93 14.77 0.34 -8.27
N ALA A 94 14.75 0.80 -9.51
CA ALA A 94 15.95 0.87 -10.35
C ALA A 94 16.99 1.83 -9.76
N ASP A 95 16.54 2.87 -9.03
CA ASP A 95 17.42 3.86 -8.41
C ASP A 95 18.01 3.41 -7.07
N ALA A 96 17.69 2.20 -6.62
CA ALA A 96 18.19 1.64 -5.36
C ALA A 96 18.58 0.16 -5.54
N PRO A 97 19.58 -0.14 -6.40
CA PRO A 97 20.02 -1.52 -6.59
C PRO A 97 20.62 -2.06 -5.28
N GLY A 98 20.44 -3.36 -5.05
CA GLY A 98 20.91 -3.99 -3.80
C GLY A 98 20.00 -3.75 -2.60
N ARG A 99 18.87 -3.09 -2.78
CA ARG A 99 17.88 -2.85 -1.73
C ARG A 99 16.56 -3.52 -2.09
N VAL A 100 15.84 -3.99 -1.09
CA VAL A 100 14.49 -4.53 -1.28
C VAL A 100 13.51 -3.83 -0.35
N GLY A 101 12.41 -3.34 -0.95
CA GLY A 101 11.31 -2.76 -0.21
C GLY A 101 10.34 -3.82 0.27
N ARG A 102 9.67 -3.56 1.39
CA ARG A 102 8.64 -4.42 1.95
C ARG A 102 7.45 -3.54 2.30
N GLN A 103 6.29 -3.89 1.77
CA GLN A 103 5.06 -3.15 2.00
C GLN A 103 3.99 -4.08 2.52
N MET A 104 3.35 -3.68 3.62
CA MET A 104 2.19 -4.38 4.17
C MET A 104 1.06 -3.39 4.36
N GLN A 105 -0.14 -3.79 3.93
CA GLN A 105 -1.33 -2.97 4.02
C GLN A 105 -2.47 -3.79 4.62
N SER A 106 -3.24 -3.15 5.51
CA SER A 106 -4.51 -3.68 5.98
C SER A 106 -5.63 -2.90 5.29
N TRP A 107 -6.56 -3.62 4.68
CA TRP A 107 -7.69 -3.07 3.93
C TRP A 107 -8.99 -3.42 4.64
N ALA A 108 -9.92 -2.50 4.68
CA ALA A 108 -11.26 -2.74 5.20
C ALA A 108 -12.32 -2.26 4.20
N ARG A 109 -13.41 -3.01 4.08
CA ARG A 109 -14.55 -2.56 3.28
C ARG A 109 -15.44 -1.69 4.14
N LEU A 110 -15.41 -0.40 3.86
CA LEU A 110 -16.17 0.63 4.55
C LEU A 110 -17.37 1.05 3.66
N PRO A 111 -18.30 1.88 4.16
CA PRO A 111 -19.41 2.32 3.32
C PRO A 111 -19.00 2.95 2.00
N GLU A 112 -17.88 3.67 1.96
CA GLU A 112 -17.35 4.29 0.74
C GLU A 112 -16.56 3.34 -0.16
N GLY A 113 -16.33 2.11 0.28
CA GLY A 113 -15.59 1.09 -0.47
C GLY A 113 -14.35 0.60 0.26
N TRP A 114 -13.50 -0.14 -0.44
CA TRP A 114 -12.26 -0.66 0.14
C TRP A 114 -11.29 0.48 0.40
N ARG A 115 -10.76 0.53 1.62
CA ARG A 115 -9.81 1.56 2.06
C ARG A 115 -8.66 0.94 2.85
N ILE A 116 -7.47 1.51 2.71
CA ILE A 116 -6.32 1.14 3.54
C ILE A 116 -6.51 1.79 4.90
N VAL A 117 -6.50 0.97 5.95
CA VAL A 117 -6.67 1.44 7.33
C VAL A 117 -5.37 1.47 8.11
N ALA A 118 -4.36 0.73 7.65
CA ALA A 118 -3.02 0.74 8.22
C ALA A 118 -2.02 0.29 7.15
N ALA A 119 -0.83 0.87 7.15
CA ALA A 119 0.21 0.48 6.22
C ALA A 119 1.60 0.66 6.83
N HIS A 120 2.52 -0.19 6.42
CA HIS A 120 3.93 -0.12 6.81
C HIS A 120 4.80 -0.40 5.58
N VAL A 121 5.77 0.46 5.35
CA VAL A 121 6.77 0.33 4.28
C VAL A 121 8.16 0.42 4.89
N SER A 122 9.02 -0.52 4.55
CA SER A 122 10.41 -0.51 4.99
C SER A 122 11.33 -0.96 3.86
N VAL A 123 12.61 -0.71 4.01
CA VAL A 123 13.62 -1.11 3.02
C VAL A 123 14.77 -1.75 3.78
N ILE A 124 15.24 -2.88 3.27
CA ILE A 124 16.42 -3.57 3.81
C ILE A 124 17.40 -3.82 2.68
N ASP A 125 18.63 -4.20 3.05
CA ASP A 125 19.60 -4.67 2.07
C ASP A 125 19.09 -5.99 1.47
N ALA A 126 19.24 -6.14 0.16
CA ALA A 126 18.86 -7.38 -0.50
C ALA A 126 19.77 -8.51 0.01
N PRO A 127 19.23 -9.75 0.15
CA PRO A 127 20.07 -10.89 0.50
C PRO A 127 21.16 -11.09 -0.54
N PRO A 128 22.35 -11.59 -0.14
CA PRO A 128 23.39 -11.90 -1.12
C PRO A 128 22.88 -12.91 -2.14
N ALA A 129 23.27 -12.74 -3.40
CA ALA A 129 23.02 -13.73 -4.44
C ALA A 129 23.83 -14.98 -4.11
N GLY A 130 23.13 -16.13 -3.99
CA GLY A 130 23.85 -17.34 -3.61
C GLY A 130 23.21 -18.60 -4.09
#